data_b49aacc38c52ce7b05c15536609d746b
#
_entry.id   b49aacc38c52ce7b05c15536609d746b
#
_cell.length_a   1.000
_cell.length_b   1.000
_cell.length_c   1.000
_cell.angle_alpha   90.00
_cell.angle_beta   90.00
_cell.angle_gamma   90.00
#
_symmetry.space_group_name_H-M   'P 1'
#
loop_
_entity.id
_entity.type
_entity.pdbx_description
1 polymer ?
#
loop_
_entity_poly.entity_id
_entity_poly.type
_entity_poly.pdbx_seq_one_letter_code
_entity_poly.pdbx_strand_id
1 'polypeptide(L)'
;IPYRWQEVASLSRTALESSIIKEAITSTGYYREVYVGAPVGSMVVEGFVDLLFETEDGLVIVDYKTDPVTSSEEVARLMDRYRIQGGAYALCLSEATGKPVAKVVFLFLHSANEVVMGDLAGAMETVRGQVEVIAD
;
A
#
# COMPACT_ATOMS: atom_id res chain seq x y z
N ILE A 1 17.86 -18.29 -14.70
CA ILE A 1 17.11 -19.40 -14.12
C ILE A 1 15.72 -19.43 -14.74
N PRO A 2 15.43 -20.42 -15.62
CA PRO A 2 14.22 -20.40 -16.45
C PRO A 2 12.91 -20.31 -15.67
N TYR A 3 12.75 -21.09 -14.59
CA TYR A 3 11.50 -21.09 -13.83
C TYR A 3 11.23 -19.76 -13.11
N ARG A 4 12.28 -19.06 -12.68
CA ARG A 4 12.12 -17.71 -12.08
C ARG A 4 11.65 -16.69 -13.10
N TRP A 5 12.12 -16.79 -14.34
CA TRP A 5 11.64 -15.92 -15.41
C TRP A 5 10.15 -16.14 -15.67
N GLN A 6 9.68 -17.39 -15.65
CA GLN A 6 8.28 -17.70 -15.82
C GLN A 6 7.44 -17.14 -14.66
N GLU A 7 7.93 -17.27 -13.43
CA GLU A 7 7.27 -16.71 -12.26
C GLU A 7 7.18 -15.18 -12.34
N VAL A 8 8.28 -14.50 -12.64
CA VAL A 8 8.32 -13.04 -12.79
C VAL A 8 7.37 -12.60 -13.89
N ALA A 9 7.36 -13.27 -15.04
CA ALA A 9 6.45 -12.94 -16.14
C ALA A 9 4.99 -13.13 -15.74
N SER A 10 4.68 -14.17 -14.98
CA SER A 10 3.32 -14.44 -14.48
C SER A 10 2.87 -13.36 -13.50
N LEU A 11 3.70 -13.00 -12.52
CA LEU A 11 3.39 -11.96 -11.55
C LEU A 11 3.25 -10.58 -12.22
N SER A 12 4.10 -10.28 -13.18
CA SER A 12 4.01 -9.03 -13.95
C SER A 12 2.72 -8.95 -14.76
N ARG A 13 2.32 -10.06 -15.36
CA ARG A 13 1.06 -10.16 -16.13
C ARG A 13 -0.14 -9.95 -15.20
N THR A 14 -0.14 -10.59 -14.05
CA THR A 14 -1.18 -10.41 -13.04
C THR A 14 -1.32 -8.95 -12.64
N ALA A 15 -0.20 -8.29 -12.38
CA ALA A 15 -0.20 -6.86 -12.04
C ALA A 15 -0.82 -6.02 -13.17
N LEU A 16 -0.38 -6.22 -14.42
CA LEU A 16 -0.87 -5.45 -15.56
C LEU A 16 -2.35 -5.69 -15.86
N GLU A 17 -2.87 -6.87 -15.55
CA GLU A 17 -4.27 -7.21 -15.75
C GLU A 17 -5.19 -6.77 -14.61
N SER A 18 -4.63 -6.39 -13.47
CA SER A 18 -5.43 -5.99 -12.31
C SER A 18 -6.19 -4.68 -12.57
N SER A 19 -7.36 -4.55 -11.96
CA SER A 19 -8.20 -3.36 -12.13
C SER A 19 -7.55 -2.13 -11.51
N ILE A 20 -6.85 -2.27 -10.39
CA ILE A 20 -6.19 -1.13 -9.73
C ILE A 20 -5.03 -0.57 -10.56
N ILE A 21 -4.29 -1.42 -11.25
CA ILE A 21 -3.22 -0.98 -12.16
C ILE A 21 -3.81 -0.28 -13.38
N LYS A 22 -4.91 -0.81 -13.94
CA LYS A 22 -5.62 -0.14 -15.05
C LYS A 22 -6.15 1.22 -14.62
N GLU A 23 -6.69 1.33 -13.43
CA GLU A 23 -7.13 2.61 -12.86
C GLU A 23 -5.96 3.61 -12.77
N ALA A 24 -4.80 3.16 -12.28
CA ALA A 24 -3.61 3.99 -12.18
C ALA A 24 -3.15 4.48 -13.56
N ILE A 25 -3.09 3.60 -14.55
CA ILE A 25 -2.64 3.92 -15.91
C ILE A 25 -3.57 4.96 -16.57
N THR A 26 -4.87 4.90 -16.28
CA THR A 26 -5.85 5.85 -16.84
C THR A 26 -5.99 7.12 -16.03
N SER A 27 -5.33 7.23 -14.88
CA SER A 27 -5.33 8.45 -14.07
C SER A 27 -4.52 9.56 -14.74
N THR A 28 -4.60 10.78 -14.20
CA THR A 28 -3.83 11.93 -14.73
C THR A 28 -2.33 11.75 -14.60
N GLY A 29 -1.87 10.86 -13.73
CA GLY A 29 -0.48 10.53 -13.55
C GLY A 29 -0.30 9.53 -12.42
N TYR A 30 0.70 8.69 -12.53
CA TYR A 30 1.05 7.74 -11.48
C TYR A 30 2.56 7.71 -11.27
N TYR A 31 2.96 7.29 -10.06
CA TYR A 31 4.35 7.22 -9.65
C TYR A 31 4.64 5.83 -9.10
N ARG A 32 5.80 5.28 -9.44
CA ARG A 32 6.24 3.96 -8.98
C ARG A 32 7.45 4.10 -8.06
N GLU A 33 7.54 3.20 -7.08
CA GLU A 33 8.67 3.13 -6.16
C GLU A 33 8.95 4.46 -5.48
N VAL A 34 7.88 5.04 -4.89
CA VAL A 34 7.94 6.36 -4.28
C VAL A 34 8.49 6.26 -2.86
N TYR A 35 9.62 6.90 -2.61
CA TYR A 35 10.07 7.08 -1.24
C TYR A 35 9.11 8.02 -0.52
N VAL A 36 8.68 7.60 0.66
CA VAL A 36 7.82 8.40 1.52
C VAL A 36 8.48 8.56 2.89
N GLY A 37 8.45 9.76 3.41
CA GLY A 37 9.00 10.03 4.72
C GLY A 37 8.35 11.28 5.29
N ALA A 38 8.08 11.26 6.60
CA ALA A 38 7.50 12.38 7.28
C ALA A 38 7.88 12.37 8.75
N PRO A 39 8.06 13.54 9.37
CA PRO A 39 8.17 13.63 10.81
C PRO A 39 6.79 13.34 11.44
N VAL A 40 6.78 12.44 12.42
CA VAL A 40 5.60 12.15 13.23
C VAL A 40 6.04 12.23 14.69
N GLY A 41 5.62 13.28 15.37
CA GLY A 41 6.17 13.59 16.69
C GLY A 41 7.67 13.89 16.58
N SER A 42 8.50 13.23 17.39
CA SER A 42 9.96 13.35 17.36
C SER A 42 10.64 12.30 16.48
N MET A 43 9.87 11.46 15.80
CA MET A 43 10.36 10.37 14.96
C MET A 43 10.19 10.70 13.47
N VAL A 44 10.98 10.05 12.63
CA VAL A 44 10.77 10.06 11.18
C VAL A 44 10.27 8.67 10.77
N VAL A 45 9.10 8.65 10.15
CA VAL A 45 8.52 7.42 9.58
C VAL A 45 8.80 7.43 8.09
N GLU A 46 9.37 6.36 7.55
CA GLU A 46 9.76 6.31 6.15
C GLU A 46 9.60 4.92 5.55
N GLY A 47 9.52 4.87 4.23
CA GLY A 47 9.42 3.63 3.46
C GLY A 47 9.28 3.90 1.97
N PHE A 48 8.98 2.85 1.21
CA PHE A 48 8.73 2.94 -0.22
C PHE A 48 7.34 2.43 -0.55
N VAL A 49 6.62 3.20 -1.35
CA VAL A 49 5.31 2.84 -1.89
C VAL A 49 5.51 2.32 -3.31
N ASP A 50 4.97 1.14 -3.61
CA ASP A 50 5.16 0.53 -4.93
C ASP A 50 4.50 1.33 -6.05
N LEU A 51 3.28 1.83 -5.80
CA LEU A 51 2.52 2.62 -6.76
C LEU A 51 1.69 3.67 -6.04
N LEU A 52 1.69 4.87 -6.57
CA LEU A 52 0.92 6.00 -6.05
C LEU A 52 0.25 6.74 -7.20
N PHE A 53 -1.04 7.01 -7.07
CA PHE A 53 -1.75 7.88 -8.01
C PHE A 53 -2.84 8.67 -7.29
N GLU A 54 -3.41 9.64 -7.97
CA GLU A 54 -4.42 10.52 -7.38
C GLU A 54 -5.76 10.35 -8.08
N THR A 55 -6.82 10.37 -7.29
CA THR A 55 -8.21 10.40 -7.75
C THR A 55 -8.89 11.64 -7.19
N GLU A 56 -10.15 11.86 -7.58
CA GLU A 56 -10.96 12.95 -7.01
C GLU A 56 -11.11 12.83 -5.50
N ASP A 57 -11.07 11.61 -4.96
CA ASP A 57 -11.23 11.34 -3.53
C ASP A 57 -9.93 11.45 -2.73
N GLY A 58 -8.80 11.55 -3.41
CA GLY A 58 -7.50 11.66 -2.78
C GLY A 58 -6.47 10.70 -3.35
N LEU A 59 -5.39 10.52 -2.63
CA LEU A 59 -4.29 9.65 -3.03
C LEU A 59 -4.67 8.18 -2.88
N VAL A 60 -4.22 7.37 -3.82
CA VAL A 60 -4.35 5.91 -3.79
C VAL A 60 -2.96 5.30 -3.70
N ILE A 61 -2.76 4.50 -2.67
CA ILE A 61 -1.51 3.78 -2.43
C ILE A 61 -1.73 2.31 -2.79
N VAL A 62 -0.85 1.75 -3.61
CA VAL A 62 -0.88 0.32 -3.92
C VAL A 62 0.42 -0.31 -3.48
N ASP A 63 0.31 -1.39 -2.71
CA ASP A 63 1.44 -2.16 -2.24
C ASP A 63 1.33 -3.60 -2.78
N TYR A 64 2.37 -4.06 -3.47
CA TYR A 64 2.39 -5.40 -4.05
C TYR A 64 2.84 -6.40 -2.99
N LYS A 65 2.09 -7.50 -2.89
CA LYS A 65 2.41 -8.59 -1.97
C LYS A 65 2.60 -9.89 -2.76
N THR A 66 3.65 -10.61 -2.40
CA THR A 66 3.98 -11.88 -3.04
C THR A 66 3.60 -13.09 -2.19
N ASP A 67 2.93 -12.86 -1.05
CA ASP A 67 2.42 -13.94 -0.21
C ASP A 67 1.45 -14.81 -1.01
N PRO A 68 1.65 -16.12 -1.08
CA PRO A 68 0.65 -17.01 -1.67
C PRO A 68 -0.55 -17.10 -0.73
N VAL A 69 -1.73 -16.79 -1.27
CA VAL A 69 -2.97 -16.75 -0.51
C VAL A 69 -3.93 -17.76 -1.10
N THR A 70 -4.45 -18.66 -0.28
CA THR A 70 -5.34 -19.75 -0.71
C THR A 70 -6.74 -19.64 -0.10
N SER A 71 -6.97 -18.74 0.85
CA SER A 71 -8.27 -18.58 1.51
C SER A 71 -8.50 -17.15 1.96
N SER A 72 -9.77 -16.81 2.17
CA SER A 72 -10.15 -15.51 2.72
C SER A 72 -9.66 -15.33 4.17
N GLU A 73 -9.51 -16.41 4.91
CA GLU A 73 -8.99 -16.40 6.28
C GLU A 73 -7.51 -16.00 6.30
N GLU A 74 -6.72 -16.51 5.35
CA GLU A 74 -5.33 -16.10 5.19
C GLU A 74 -5.21 -14.64 4.82
N VAL A 75 -6.06 -14.14 3.92
CA VAL A 75 -6.11 -12.72 3.56
C VAL A 75 -6.36 -11.88 4.80
N ALA A 76 -7.35 -12.24 5.61
CA ALA A 76 -7.68 -11.49 6.84
C ALA A 76 -6.48 -11.42 7.80
N ARG A 77 -5.77 -12.53 8.01
CA ARG A 77 -4.57 -12.55 8.87
C ARG A 77 -3.46 -11.66 8.32
N LEU A 78 -3.23 -11.72 7.00
CA LEU A 78 -2.20 -10.89 6.37
C LEU A 78 -2.57 -9.42 6.41
N MET A 79 -3.85 -9.08 6.25
CA MET A 79 -4.32 -7.71 6.36
C MET A 79 -4.10 -7.15 7.77
N ASP A 80 -4.31 -7.94 8.81
CA ASP A 80 -3.99 -7.53 10.18
C ASP A 80 -2.49 -7.23 10.33
N ARG A 81 -1.64 -8.08 9.74
CA ARG A 81 -0.18 -7.88 9.75
C ARG A 81 0.23 -6.61 9.02
N TYR A 82 -0.37 -6.35 7.85
CA TYR A 82 0.01 -5.23 6.98
C TYR A 82 -0.68 -3.91 7.32
N ARG A 83 -1.63 -3.94 8.25
CA ARG A 83 -2.40 -2.76 8.64
C ARG A 83 -1.52 -1.60 9.12
N ILE A 84 -0.51 -1.87 9.91
CA ILE A 84 0.42 -0.84 10.41
C ILE A 84 1.25 -0.26 9.27
N GLN A 85 1.72 -1.10 8.35
CA GLN A 85 2.46 -0.64 7.18
C GLN A 85 1.62 0.29 6.31
N GLY A 86 0.39 -0.11 6.00
CA GLY A 86 -0.53 0.71 5.20
C GLY A 86 -0.88 2.02 5.89
N GLY A 87 -1.13 1.98 7.19
CA GLY A 87 -1.38 3.18 8.00
C GLY A 87 -0.17 4.13 8.02
N ALA A 88 1.03 3.57 8.12
CA ALA A 88 2.26 4.36 8.10
C ALA A 88 2.47 5.05 6.76
N TYR A 89 2.27 4.36 5.65
CA TYR A 89 2.38 4.96 4.31
C TYR A 89 1.36 6.07 4.12
N ALA A 90 0.12 5.83 4.50
CA ALA A 90 -0.94 6.84 4.39
C ALA A 90 -0.64 8.07 5.25
N LEU A 91 -0.18 7.86 6.47
CA LEU A 91 0.20 8.95 7.37
C LEU A 91 1.33 9.80 6.78
N CYS A 92 2.40 9.15 6.31
CA CYS A 92 3.54 9.85 5.69
C CYS A 92 3.09 10.68 4.49
N LEU A 93 2.29 10.11 3.60
CA LEU A 93 1.85 10.82 2.40
C LEU A 93 0.89 11.96 2.71
N SER A 94 -0.04 11.76 3.65
CA SER A 94 -0.95 12.84 4.03
C SER A 94 -0.21 14.00 4.69
N GLU A 95 0.77 13.72 5.54
CA GLU A 95 1.59 14.75 6.18
C GLU A 95 2.48 15.48 5.18
N ALA A 96 3.11 14.74 4.27
CA ALA A 96 4.04 15.31 3.29
C ALA A 96 3.34 16.11 2.20
N THR A 97 2.15 15.72 1.78
CA THR A 97 1.45 16.35 0.64
C THR A 97 0.33 17.30 1.05
N GLY A 98 -0.16 17.19 2.26
CA GLY A 98 -1.37 17.90 2.69
C GLY A 98 -2.65 17.38 2.02
N LYS A 99 -2.58 16.24 1.30
CA LYS A 99 -3.71 15.65 0.60
C LYS A 99 -4.27 14.47 1.38
N PRO A 100 -5.59 14.24 1.31
CA PRO A 100 -6.16 13.03 1.92
C PRO A 100 -5.72 11.79 1.17
N VAL A 101 -5.60 10.68 1.88
CA VAL A 101 -5.42 9.36 1.28
C VAL A 101 -6.79 8.70 1.19
N ALA A 102 -7.23 8.43 -0.04
CA ALA A 102 -8.54 7.84 -0.30
C ALA A 102 -8.57 6.35 0.08
N LYS A 103 -7.53 5.61 -0.28
CA LYS A 103 -7.44 4.18 0.02
C LYS A 103 -6.02 3.67 -0.07
N VAL A 104 -5.77 2.57 0.63
CA VAL A 104 -4.58 1.74 0.50
C VAL A 104 -5.03 0.37 0.01
N VAL A 105 -4.43 -0.10 -1.07
CA VAL A 105 -4.77 -1.38 -1.70
C VAL A 105 -3.55 -2.29 -1.65
N PHE A 106 -3.75 -3.49 -1.12
CA PHE A 106 -2.76 -4.56 -1.18
C PHE A 106 -3.10 -5.47 -2.36
N LEU A 107 -2.20 -5.55 -3.32
CA LEU A 107 -2.37 -6.39 -4.50
C LEU A 107 -1.53 -7.67 -4.32
N PHE A 108 -2.22 -8.78 -4.06
CA PHE A 108 -1.60 -10.09 -3.90
C PHE A 108 -1.39 -10.71 -5.28
N LEU A 109 -0.14 -10.69 -5.75
CA LEU A 109 0.18 -11.01 -7.15
C LEU A 109 -0.03 -12.49 -7.52
N HIS A 110 0.19 -13.41 -6.57
CA HIS A 110 0.00 -14.84 -6.85
C HIS A 110 -1.47 -15.23 -7.05
N SER A 111 -2.38 -14.55 -6.38
CA SER A 111 -3.81 -14.88 -6.42
C SER A 111 -4.65 -13.86 -7.17
N ALA A 112 -4.04 -12.77 -7.63
CA ALA A 112 -4.71 -11.63 -8.28
C ALA A 112 -5.77 -10.97 -7.39
N ASN A 113 -5.63 -11.07 -6.06
CA ASN A 113 -6.55 -10.44 -5.13
C ASN A 113 -6.16 -9.00 -4.85
N GLU A 114 -7.10 -8.09 -5.06
CA GLU A 114 -7.00 -6.69 -4.65
C GLU A 114 -7.77 -6.52 -3.35
N VAL A 115 -7.09 -6.12 -2.28
CA VAL A 115 -7.72 -5.95 -0.98
C VAL A 115 -7.56 -4.50 -0.53
N VAL A 116 -8.67 -3.81 -0.41
CA VAL A 116 -8.70 -2.45 0.10
C VAL A 116 -8.66 -2.51 1.62
N MET A 117 -7.72 -1.80 2.22
CA MET A 117 -7.59 -1.77 3.68
C MET A 117 -8.79 -1.08 4.31
N GLY A 118 -9.45 -1.76 5.25
CA GLY A 118 -10.55 -1.19 6.02
C GLY A 118 -10.06 -0.29 7.14
N ASP A 119 -10.91 0.67 7.55
CA ASP A 119 -10.64 1.59 8.65
C ASP A 119 -9.24 2.22 8.57
N LEU A 120 -8.96 2.85 7.45
CA LEU A 120 -7.66 3.51 7.20
C LEU A 120 -7.38 4.58 8.25
N ALA A 121 -8.37 5.36 8.62
CA ALA A 121 -8.22 6.41 9.63
C ALA A 121 -7.78 5.82 10.98
N GLY A 122 -8.37 4.71 11.40
CA GLY A 122 -7.97 4.02 12.62
C GLY A 122 -6.55 3.48 12.56
N ALA A 123 -6.12 2.96 11.42
CA ALA A 123 -4.76 2.49 11.22
C ALA A 123 -3.75 3.66 11.31
N MET A 124 -4.05 4.79 10.72
CA MET A 124 -3.21 5.99 10.79
C MET A 124 -3.08 6.49 12.24
N GLU A 125 -4.19 6.52 12.98
CA GLU A 125 -4.17 6.91 14.40
C GLU A 125 -3.35 5.93 15.25
N THR A 126 -3.45 4.63 14.97
CA THR A 126 -2.63 3.62 15.66
C THR A 126 -1.15 3.87 15.45
N VAL A 127 -0.73 4.14 14.22
CA VAL A 127 0.67 4.45 13.90
C VAL A 127 1.11 5.72 14.62
N ARG A 128 0.30 6.77 14.58
CA ARG A 128 0.61 8.04 15.27
C ARG A 128 0.80 7.82 16.76
N GLY A 129 -0.09 7.07 17.40
CA GLY A 129 -0.01 6.76 18.82
C GLY A 129 1.23 5.96 19.20
N GLN A 130 1.63 4.98 18.38
CA GLN A 130 2.85 4.20 18.60
C GLN A 130 4.10 5.06 18.52
N VAL A 131 4.18 5.97 17.57
CA VAL A 131 5.31 6.89 17.41
C VAL A 131 5.39 7.84 18.61
N GLU A 132 4.28 8.38 19.06
CA GLU A 132 4.22 9.25 20.22
C GLU A 132 4.67 8.53 21.52
N VAL A 133 4.25 7.29 21.71
CA VAL A 133 4.66 6.48 22.85
C VAL A 133 6.16 6.19 22.85
N ILE A 134 6.73 5.90 21.68
CA ILE A 134 8.19 5.66 21.55
C ILE A 134 8.97 6.94 21.78
N ALA A 135 8.43 8.08 21.36
CA ALA A 135 9.08 9.38 21.48
C ALA A 135 9.11 9.92 22.93
N ASP A 136 8.15 9.52 23.75
CA ASP A 136 8.07 9.88 25.15
C ASP A 136 9.07 9.05 26.00
#